data_c2bf4255f298d4f8bd9d9ce0b19d88e2
#
_entry.id   c2bf4255f298d4f8bd9d9ce0b19d88e2
#
_cell.length_a   1.000
_cell.length_b   1.000
_cell.length_c   1.000
_cell.angle_alpha   90.00
_cell.angle_beta   90.00
_cell.angle_gamma   90.00
#
_symmetry.space_group_name_H-M   'P 1'
#
loop_
_entity.id
_entity.type
_entity.pdbx_description
1 polymer ?
#
loop_
_entity_poly.entity_id
_entity_poly.type
_entity_poly.pdbx_seq_one_letter_code
_entity_poly.pdbx_strand_id
1 'polypeptide(L)'
;MEIKDAVENVHSHDDLMYILNEKIKIIETNISKEKEFIKRMNTQLSTFHNKTCCNHYQIDTVTIDEILVASIHFRGQYTELDKYVPQLYKAVKNNKNGYHFNCYFDEECVESADIELCVPIKKEIDNKAIRCKILPQVKALRTTHYGSYETLYLAYQAMFEYVNTHHIETFTPSREIYIKGPGTIFKGNPDNYVTEILLPLETTKE
;
A
#
# COMPACT_ATOMS: atom_id res chain seq x y z
N MET A 1 13.15 13.83 40.26
CA MET A 1 14.24 14.81 40.19
C MET A 1 14.03 15.57 38.89
N GLU A 2 13.55 16.79 38.98
CA GLU A 2 13.30 17.65 37.83
C GLU A 2 14.60 18.20 37.26
N ILE A 3 14.63 18.52 35.96
CA ILE A 3 15.82 19.06 35.27
C ILE A 3 16.37 20.30 35.99
N LYS A 4 15.51 21.05 36.67
CA LYS A 4 15.86 22.25 37.44
C LYS A 4 16.82 21.94 38.61
N ASP A 5 16.56 20.87 39.36
CA ASP A 5 17.40 20.46 40.51
C ASP A 5 18.79 19.95 40.07
N ALA A 6 18.86 19.40 38.85
CA ALA A 6 20.11 18.90 38.27
C ALA A 6 21.00 20.06 37.76
N VAL A 7 20.40 21.16 37.28
CA VAL A 7 21.15 22.33 36.73
C VAL A 7 21.70 23.20 37.86
N GLU A 8 21.03 23.27 39.02
CA GLU A 8 21.48 24.12 40.16
C GLU A 8 22.71 23.57 40.88
N ASN A 9 23.05 22.25 40.69
CA ASN A 9 24.20 21.60 41.33
C ASN A 9 25.37 21.26 40.39
N VAL A 10 25.37 21.79 39.18
CA VAL A 10 26.42 21.53 38.18
C VAL A 10 27.54 22.55 38.35
N HIS A 11 28.74 22.06 38.61
CA HIS A 11 29.93 22.89 38.82
C HIS A 11 30.82 23.03 37.57
N SER A 12 30.54 22.30 36.51
CA SER A 12 31.28 22.39 35.24
C SER A 12 30.35 22.23 34.02
N HIS A 13 30.77 22.79 32.88
CA HIS A 13 30.08 22.65 31.59
C HIS A 13 30.01 21.17 31.15
N ASP A 14 31.08 20.42 31.42
CA ASP A 14 31.18 19.00 31.04
C ASP A 14 30.20 18.12 31.84
N ASP A 15 30.00 18.42 33.13
CA ASP A 15 29.02 17.72 33.96
C ASP A 15 27.59 17.95 33.46
N LEU A 16 27.27 19.17 33.03
CA LEU A 16 25.97 19.50 32.45
C LEU A 16 25.75 18.74 31.14
N MET A 17 26.72 18.71 30.27
CA MET A 17 26.66 17.98 29.01
C MET A 17 26.48 16.47 29.24
N TYR A 18 27.17 15.91 30.22
CA TYR A 18 27.03 14.51 30.58
C TYR A 18 25.60 14.20 31.07
N ILE A 19 25.04 14.99 31.99
CA ILE A 19 23.71 14.83 32.53
C ILE A 19 22.64 14.95 31.43
N LEU A 20 22.79 15.93 30.52
CA LEU A 20 21.86 16.11 29.42
C LEU A 20 21.89 14.91 28.42
N ASN A 21 23.09 14.42 28.09
CA ASN A 21 23.23 13.26 27.22
C ASN A 21 22.61 11.98 27.84
N GLU A 22 22.81 11.75 29.14
CA GLU A 22 22.17 10.62 29.82
C GLU A 22 20.63 10.75 29.84
N LYS A 23 20.11 11.98 30.04
CA LYS A 23 18.65 12.21 29.95
C LYS A 23 18.11 11.99 28.55
N ILE A 24 18.83 12.42 27.51
CA ILE A 24 18.46 12.17 26.10
C ILE A 24 18.35 10.66 25.86
N LYS A 25 19.34 9.86 26.25
CA LYS A 25 19.32 8.40 26.11
C LYS A 25 18.12 7.74 26.82
N ILE A 26 17.80 8.22 28.02
CA ILE A 26 16.63 7.71 28.76
C ILE A 26 15.33 8.03 27.99
N ILE A 27 15.20 9.24 27.47
CA ILE A 27 14.02 9.66 26.69
C ILE A 27 13.93 8.85 25.40
N GLU A 28 15.00 8.69 24.66
CA GLU A 28 15.05 7.88 23.43
C GLU A 28 14.65 6.41 23.70
N THR A 29 15.12 5.85 24.82
CA THR A 29 14.76 4.50 25.25
C THR A 29 13.27 4.41 25.57
N ASN A 30 12.69 5.41 26.23
CA ASN A 30 11.26 5.44 26.53
C ASN A 30 10.42 5.60 25.25
N ILE A 31 10.82 6.48 24.35
CA ILE A 31 10.17 6.64 23.03
C ILE A 31 10.16 5.31 22.26
N SER A 32 11.28 4.57 22.30
CA SER A 32 11.37 3.26 21.64
C SER A 32 10.41 2.24 22.26
N LYS A 33 10.33 2.18 23.59
CA LYS A 33 9.39 1.30 24.30
C LYS A 33 7.92 1.64 24.00
N GLU A 34 7.58 2.92 23.99
CA GLU A 34 6.22 3.39 23.66
C GLU A 34 5.85 3.05 22.22
N LYS A 35 6.77 3.23 21.27
CA LYS A 35 6.55 2.82 19.87
C LYS A 35 6.30 1.33 19.74
N GLU A 36 7.05 0.50 20.46
CA GLU A 36 6.85 -0.95 20.46
C GLU A 36 5.51 -1.34 21.11
N PHE A 37 5.11 -0.66 22.18
CA PHE A 37 3.82 -0.84 22.82
C PHE A 37 2.66 -0.49 21.87
N ILE A 38 2.74 0.65 21.20
CA ILE A 38 1.76 1.05 20.17
C ILE A 38 1.68 -0.01 19.06
N LYS A 39 2.82 -0.52 18.59
CA LYS A 39 2.86 -1.58 17.59
C LYS A 39 2.14 -2.86 18.07
N ARG A 40 2.36 -3.28 19.32
CA ARG A 40 1.67 -4.44 19.91
C ARG A 40 0.16 -4.20 20.05
N MET A 41 -0.24 -3.00 20.49
CA MET A 41 -1.66 -2.63 20.62
C MET A 41 -2.35 -2.62 19.25
N ASN A 42 -1.71 -2.07 18.22
CA ASN A 42 -2.24 -2.09 16.86
C ASN A 42 -2.36 -3.52 16.30
N THR A 43 -1.41 -4.40 16.61
CA THR A 43 -1.51 -5.83 16.26
C THR A 43 -2.68 -6.50 16.96
N GLN A 44 -2.94 -6.20 18.23
CA GLN A 44 -4.10 -6.72 18.93
C GLN A 44 -5.41 -6.16 18.41
N LEU A 45 -5.47 -4.85 18.15
CA LEU A 45 -6.64 -4.21 17.53
C LEU A 45 -6.96 -4.84 16.16
N SER A 46 -5.94 -5.09 15.34
CA SER A 46 -6.13 -5.79 14.06
C SER A 46 -6.69 -7.20 14.25
N THR A 47 -6.25 -7.92 15.30
CA THR A 47 -6.76 -9.27 15.62
C THR A 47 -8.24 -9.22 16.08
N PHE A 48 -8.64 -8.18 16.82
CA PHE A 48 -10.03 -7.97 17.21
C PHE A 48 -10.91 -7.53 16.03
N HIS A 49 -10.41 -6.66 15.15
CA HIS A 49 -11.10 -6.29 13.92
C HIS A 49 -11.27 -7.49 12.98
N ASN A 50 -10.28 -8.36 12.87
CA ASN A 50 -10.34 -9.55 12.02
C ASN A 50 -11.49 -10.50 12.39
N LYS A 51 -11.86 -10.62 13.68
CA LYS A 51 -13.04 -11.40 14.09
C LYS A 51 -14.37 -10.76 13.71
N THR A 52 -14.39 -9.45 13.44
CA THR A 52 -15.63 -8.71 13.17
C THR A 52 -15.74 -8.30 11.68
N CYS A 53 -14.62 -8.22 10.96
CA CYS A 53 -14.57 -7.67 9.59
C CYS A 53 -14.66 -8.72 8.47
N CYS A 54 -14.40 -10.00 8.74
CA CYS A 54 -14.46 -11.05 7.69
C CYS A 54 -15.84 -11.22 7.04
N ASN A 55 -16.90 -10.66 7.65
CA ASN A 55 -18.27 -10.75 7.13
C ASN A 55 -18.74 -9.54 6.28
N HIS A 56 -17.84 -8.57 5.96
CA HIS A 56 -18.27 -7.30 5.34
C HIS A 56 -17.77 -7.10 3.92
N TYR A 57 -16.84 -7.94 3.41
CA TYR A 57 -16.37 -7.82 2.04
C TYR A 57 -17.27 -8.60 1.09
N GLN A 58 -17.96 -7.89 0.22
CA GLN A 58 -18.69 -8.52 -0.90
C GLN A 58 -17.65 -8.92 -1.95
N ILE A 59 -17.67 -10.20 -2.34
CA ILE A 59 -16.76 -10.76 -3.35
C ILE A 59 -17.61 -11.19 -4.54
N ASP A 60 -17.34 -10.56 -5.68
CA ASP A 60 -18.05 -10.80 -6.93
C ASP A 60 -17.09 -11.35 -7.99
N THR A 61 -17.62 -12.19 -8.88
CA THR A 61 -16.89 -12.56 -10.10
C THR A 61 -17.23 -11.56 -11.20
N VAL A 62 -16.18 -10.96 -11.80
CA VAL A 62 -16.32 -9.96 -12.86
C VAL A 62 -15.45 -10.31 -14.07
N THR A 63 -15.86 -9.83 -15.23
CA THR A 63 -15.03 -9.84 -16.43
C THR A 63 -14.50 -8.42 -16.64
N ILE A 64 -13.19 -8.28 -16.70
CA ILE A 64 -12.52 -7.02 -16.99
C ILE A 64 -12.13 -7.06 -18.46
N ASP A 65 -12.62 -6.11 -19.23
CA ASP A 65 -12.33 -6.01 -20.66
C ASP A 65 -10.87 -5.70 -20.92
N GLU A 66 -10.43 -5.95 -22.15
CA GLU A 66 -9.10 -5.55 -22.58
C GLU A 66 -8.89 -4.04 -22.43
N ILE A 67 -7.69 -3.62 -22.05
CA ILE A 67 -7.41 -2.23 -21.76
C ILE A 67 -6.01 -1.82 -22.21
N LEU A 68 -5.92 -0.73 -22.97
CA LEU A 68 -4.65 -0.13 -23.34
C LEU A 68 -4.10 0.65 -22.14
N VAL A 69 -2.87 0.35 -21.73
CA VAL A 69 -2.20 0.99 -20.61
C VAL A 69 -0.83 1.52 -20.96
N ALA A 70 -0.45 2.60 -20.29
CA ALA A 70 0.93 3.01 -20.15
C ALA A 70 1.44 2.48 -18.81
N SER A 71 2.63 1.89 -18.77
CA SER A 71 3.12 1.23 -17.58
C SER A 71 4.61 1.45 -17.30
N ILE A 72 4.97 1.31 -16.02
CA ILE A 72 6.33 1.20 -15.52
C ILE A 72 6.41 -0.09 -14.70
N HIS A 73 7.28 -1.00 -15.11
CA HIS A 73 7.52 -2.26 -14.41
C HIS A 73 8.85 -2.19 -13.68
N PHE A 74 8.86 -2.54 -12.41
CA PHE A 74 10.06 -2.54 -11.58
C PHE A 74 9.98 -3.59 -10.48
N ARG A 75 11.13 -4.00 -9.99
CA ARG A 75 11.25 -4.82 -8.78
C ARG A 75 11.87 -3.96 -7.68
N GLY A 76 11.19 -3.84 -6.53
CA GLY A 76 11.64 -2.98 -5.45
C GLY A 76 10.66 -2.90 -4.29
N GLN A 77 10.88 -1.94 -3.41
CA GLN A 77 10.00 -1.72 -2.25
C GLN A 77 8.71 -0.99 -2.67
N TYR A 78 7.62 -1.24 -1.96
CA TYR A 78 6.33 -0.54 -2.17
C TYR A 78 6.44 0.98 -2.06
N THR A 79 7.36 1.49 -1.25
CA THR A 79 7.64 2.93 -1.10
C THR A 79 8.19 3.58 -2.37
N GLU A 80 8.75 2.80 -3.28
CA GLU A 80 9.25 3.33 -4.55
C GLU A 80 8.14 3.74 -5.52
N LEU A 81 6.91 3.30 -5.28
CA LEU A 81 5.74 3.78 -6.03
C LEU A 81 5.61 5.31 -6.00
N ASP A 82 5.97 5.95 -4.88
CA ASP A 82 5.96 7.41 -4.75
C ASP A 82 6.85 8.13 -5.77
N LYS A 83 7.88 7.43 -6.27
CA LYS A 83 8.78 7.92 -7.32
C LYS A 83 8.19 7.71 -8.72
N TYR A 84 7.58 6.57 -8.96
CA TYR A 84 7.13 6.18 -10.31
C TYR A 84 5.76 6.74 -10.68
N VAL A 85 4.84 6.87 -9.71
CA VAL A 85 3.51 7.43 -9.94
C VAL A 85 3.56 8.82 -10.59
N PRO A 86 4.32 9.81 -10.07
CA PRO A 86 4.41 11.12 -10.71
C PRO A 86 5.03 11.07 -12.11
N GLN A 87 6.00 10.17 -12.35
CA GLN A 87 6.63 10.02 -13.66
C GLN A 87 5.63 9.55 -14.71
N LEU A 88 4.84 8.51 -14.38
CA LEU A 88 3.84 7.96 -15.28
C LEU A 88 2.73 8.97 -15.57
N TYR A 89 2.22 9.66 -14.53
CA TYR A 89 1.20 10.70 -14.70
C TYR A 89 1.68 11.88 -15.58
N LYS A 90 2.94 12.29 -15.39
CA LYS A 90 3.56 13.34 -16.23
C LYS A 90 3.65 12.95 -17.70
N ALA A 91 3.89 11.67 -17.99
CA ALA A 91 3.95 11.17 -19.36
C ALA A 91 2.56 11.01 -19.99
N VAL A 92 1.61 10.48 -19.22
CA VAL A 92 0.24 10.23 -19.71
C VAL A 92 -0.57 11.53 -19.91
N LYS A 93 -0.41 12.52 -19.02
CA LYS A 93 -1.10 13.82 -19.08
C LYS A 93 -2.63 13.65 -19.29
N ASN A 94 -3.16 14.31 -20.32
CA ASN A 94 -4.59 14.29 -20.66
C ASN A 94 -5.03 13.03 -21.45
N ASN A 95 -4.10 12.09 -21.67
CA ASN A 95 -4.37 10.84 -22.37
C ASN A 95 -4.96 9.75 -21.45
N LYS A 96 -5.08 10.02 -20.15
CA LYS A 96 -5.64 9.12 -19.16
C LYS A 96 -7.09 8.72 -19.49
N ASN A 97 -7.40 7.42 -19.32
CA ASN A 97 -8.71 6.83 -19.60
C ASN A 97 -9.16 5.86 -18.49
N GLY A 98 -9.07 6.27 -17.23
CA GLY A 98 -9.49 5.45 -16.11
C GLY A 98 -8.63 5.65 -14.86
N TYR A 99 -8.84 4.83 -13.86
CA TYR A 99 -8.06 4.84 -12.62
C TYR A 99 -6.72 4.16 -12.84
N HIS A 100 -5.67 4.64 -12.18
CA HIS A 100 -4.41 3.90 -12.15
C HIS A 100 -4.55 2.67 -11.26
N PHE A 101 -3.74 1.67 -11.54
CA PHE A 101 -3.71 0.43 -10.77
C PHE A 101 -2.30 -0.15 -10.79
N ASN A 102 -2.00 -0.95 -9.79
CA ASN A 102 -0.79 -1.76 -9.74
C ASN A 102 -1.13 -3.21 -10.04
N CYS A 103 -0.25 -3.88 -10.78
CA CYS A 103 -0.21 -5.33 -10.93
C CYS A 103 0.92 -5.87 -10.05
N TYR A 104 0.62 -6.86 -9.21
CA TYR A 104 1.55 -7.53 -8.32
C TYR A 104 1.75 -8.96 -8.79
N PHE A 105 2.99 -9.31 -9.13
CA PHE A 105 3.33 -10.60 -9.72
C PHE A 105 3.79 -11.63 -8.70
N ASP A 106 4.10 -11.22 -7.47
CA ASP A 106 4.44 -12.13 -6.40
C ASP A 106 3.14 -12.67 -5.76
N GLU A 107 3.14 -13.95 -5.39
CA GLU A 107 2.00 -14.63 -4.73
C GLU A 107 1.86 -14.20 -3.27
N GLU A 108 2.95 -13.77 -2.65
CA GLU A 108 3.02 -13.35 -1.25
C GLU A 108 3.56 -11.92 -1.13
N CYS A 109 3.33 -11.30 0.03
CA CYS A 109 3.90 -10.00 0.35
C CYS A 109 5.40 -10.17 0.62
N VAL A 110 6.24 -9.59 -0.24
CA VAL A 110 7.70 -9.69 -0.18
C VAL A 110 8.32 -8.30 0.01
N GLU A 111 9.54 -8.26 0.55
CA GLU A 111 10.26 -7.00 0.81
C GLU A 111 10.66 -6.28 -0.49
N SER A 112 10.96 -7.04 -1.54
CA SER A 112 11.24 -6.56 -2.89
C SER A 112 10.24 -7.17 -3.88
N ALA A 113 9.13 -6.47 -4.08
CA ALA A 113 8.02 -6.93 -4.89
C ALA A 113 8.23 -6.65 -6.38
N ASP A 114 7.66 -7.52 -7.21
CA ASP A 114 7.58 -7.36 -8.66
C ASP A 114 6.29 -6.63 -9.02
N ILE A 115 6.40 -5.34 -9.35
CA ILE A 115 5.27 -4.42 -9.47
C ILE A 115 5.25 -3.79 -10.86
N GLU A 116 4.09 -3.77 -11.47
CA GLU A 116 3.84 -2.98 -12.66
C GLU A 116 2.76 -1.93 -12.37
N LEU A 117 3.17 -0.67 -12.33
CA LEU A 117 2.28 0.47 -12.21
C LEU A 117 1.67 0.78 -13.59
N CYS A 118 0.35 0.78 -13.68
CA CYS A 118 -0.42 0.96 -14.90
C CYS A 118 -1.36 2.16 -14.84
N VAL A 119 -1.44 2.92 -15.93
CA VAL A 119 -2.47 3.94 -16.14
C VAL A 119 -3.18 3.66 -17.46
N PRO A 120 -4.50 3.44 -17.46
CA PRO A 120 -5.29 3.34 -18.69
C PRO A 120 -5.15 4.59 -19.55
N ILE A 121 -4.97 4.39 -20.86
CA ILE A 121 -4.77 5.48 -21.81
C ILE A 121 -5.67 5.33 -23.04
N LYS A 122 -6.01 6.45 -23.70
CA LYS A 122 -6.84 6.47 -24.90
C LYS A 122 -6.08 6.07 -26.17
N LYS A 123 -4.77 6.35 -26.21
CA LYS A 123 -3.86 6.06 -27.32
C LYS A 123 -2.43 5.91 -26.82
N GLU A 124 -1.62 5.21 -27.55
CA GLU A 124 -0.21 5.04 -27.23
C GLU A 124 0.51 6.39 -27.09
N ILE A 125 1.55 6.41 -26.26
CA ILE A 125 2.42 7.56 -26.03
C ILE A 125 3.84 7.22 -26.48
N ASP A 126 4.49 8.17 -27.14
CA ASP A 126 5.90 8.04 -27.52
C ASP A 126 6.78 8.49 -26.34
N ASN A 127 7.19 7.52 -25.53
CA ASN A 127 8.09 7.76 -24.39
C ASN A 127 8.94 6.51 -24.14
N LYS A 128 10.26 6.63 -24.31
CA LYS A 128 11.20 5.50 -24.18
C LYS A 128 11.24 4.86 -22.79
N ALA A 129 10.86 5.58 -21.75
CA ALA A 129 10.85 5.11 -20.35
C ALA A 129 9.52 4.47 -19.93
N ILE A 130 8.49 4.52 -20.77
CA ILE A 130 7.14 4.07 -20.48
C ILE A 130 6.73 3.04 -21.53
N ARG A 131 6.29 1.88 -21.08
CA ARG A 131 5.78 0.84 -21.99
C ARG A 131 4.29 1.05 -22.22
N CYS A 132 3.87 1.02 -23.48
CA CYS A 132 2.45 0.93 -23.84
C CYS A 132 2.14 -0.51 -24.24
N LYS A 133 1.06 -1.07 -23.68
CA LYS A 133 0.59 -2.42 -24.00
C LYS A 133 -0.92 -2.56 -23.79
N ILE A 134 -1.51 -3.53 -24.44
CA ILE A 134 -2.88 -3.96 -24.19
C ILE A 134 -2.80 -5.06 -23.12
N LEU A 135 -3.49 -4.87 -22.03
CA LEU A 135 -3.79 -5.96 -21.08
C LEU A 135 -5.04 -6.66 -21.59
N PRO A 136 -4.98 -7.99 -21.79
CA PRO A 136 -6.11 -8.73 -22.33
C PRO A 136 -7.27 -8.80 -21.36
N GLN A 137 -8.45 -9.16 -21.87
CA GLN A 137 -9.61 -9.45 -21.07
C GLN A 137 -9.29 -10.56 -20.05
N VAL A 138 -9.80 -10.39 -18.83
CA VAL A 138 -9.59 -11.36 -17.75
C VAL A 138 -10.83 -11.49 -16.91
N LYS A 139 -11.16 -12.72 -16.49
CA LYS A 139 -12.14 -13.00 -15.46
C LYS A 139 -11.45 -12.98 -14.10
N ALA A 140 -12.04 -12.30 -13.11
CA ALA A 140 -11.42 -12.12 -11.81
C ALA A 140 -12.46 -12.13 -10.68
N LEU A 141 -12.03 -12.51 -9.48
CA LEU A 141 -12.72 -12.14 -8.25
C LEU A 141 -12.43 -10.68 -7.94
N ARG A 142 -13.45 -9.96 -7.49
CA ARG A 142 -13.35 -8.55 -7.13
C ARG A 142 -13.91 -8.32 -5.75
N THR A 143 -13.23 -7.46 -5.00
CA THR A 143 -13.79 -6.83 -3.79
C THR A 143 -13.40 -5.37 -3.72
N THR A 144 -14.11 -4.58 -2.90
CA THR A 144 -13.82 -3.17 -2.68
C THR A 144 -13.46 -2.93 -1.22
N HIS A 145 -12.30 -2.33 -0.99
CA HIS A 145 -11.85 -1.89 0.32
C HIS A 145 -12.13 -0.40 0.50
N TYR A 146 -12.73 -0.05 1.63
CA TYR A 146 -12.96 1.32 2.07
C TYR A 146 -12.07 1.59 3.28
N GLY A 147 -11.15 2.55 3.18
CA GLY A 147 -10.25 2.91 4.25
C GLY A 147 -8.79 3.02 3.83
N SER A 148 -7.93 3.15 4.85
CA SER A 148 -6.48 3.29 4.70
C SER A 148 -5.84 2.08 4.00
N TYR A 149 -4.76 2.33 3.26
CA TYR A 149 -3.94 1.25 2.69
C TYR A 149 -3.32 0.34 3.75
N GLU A 150 -3.15 0.85 4.98
CA GLU A 150 -2.67 0.04 6.12
C GLU A 150 -3.62 -1.11 6.49
N THR A 151 -4.91 -0.98 6.15
CA THR A 151 -5.94 -2.00 6.42
C THR A 151 -6.33 -2.81 5.19
N LEU A 152 -5.66 -2.60 4.04
CA LEU A 152 -5.96 -3.29 2.78
C LEU A 152 -5.79 -4.81 2.88
N TYR A 153 -4.89 -5.27 3.75
CA TYR A 153 -4.67 -6.68 4.04
C TYR A 153 -5.94 -7.41 4.50
N LEU A 154 -6.90 -6.72 5.12
CA LEU A 154 -8.18 -7.30 5.54
C LEU A 154 -9.03 -7.74 4.33
N ALA A 155 -9.00 -6.96 3.27
CA ALA A 155 -9.69 -7.31 2.03
C ALA A 155 -9.04 -8.52 1.36
N TYR A 156 -7.71 -8.58 1.32
CA TYR A 156 -6.98 -9.76 0.84
C TYR A 156 -7.28 -11.00 1.67
N GLN A 157 -7.28 -10.88 3.01
CA GLN A 157 -7.62 -11.98 3.88
C GLN A 157 -9.02 -12.53 3.57
N ALA A 158 -10.03 -11.67 3.43
CA ALA A 158 -11.38 -12.08 3.09
C ALA A 158 -11.45 -12.77 1.71
N MET A 159 -10.71 -12.26 0.71
CA MET A 159 -10.63 -12.87 -0.61
C MET A 159 -9.98 -14.25 -0.58
N PHE A 160 -8.87 -14.42 0.14
CA PHE A 160 -8.20 -15.72 0.27
C PHE A 160 -9.01 -16.72 1.09
N GLU A 161 -9.73 -16.28 2.13
CA GLU A 161 -10.69 -17.13 2.86
C GLU A 161 -11.82 -17.61 1.92
N TYR A 162 -12.33 -16.73 1.07
CA TYR A 162 -13.34 -17.06 0.05
C TYR A 162 -12.78 -18.06 -0.97
N VAL A 163 -11.60 -17.81 -1.53
CA VAL A 163 -10.91 -18.68 -2.49
C VAL A 163 -10.73 -20.09 -1.91
N ASN A 164 -10.23 -20.17 -0.67
CA ASN A 164 -10.01 -21.45 0.00
C ASN A 164 -11.30 -22.20 0.28
N THR A 165 -12.34 -21.50 0.75
CA THR A 165 -13.65 -22.10 1.09
C THR A 165 -14.36 -22.65 -0.14
N HIS A 166 -14.21 -21.97 -1.29
CA HIS A 166 -14.87 -22.36 -2.53
C HIS A 166 -13.98 -23.16 -3.49
N HIS A 167 -12.74 -23.47 -3.05
CA HIS A 167 -11.73 -24.22 -3.86
C HIS A 167 -11.51 -23.59 -5.24
N ILE A 168 -11.38 -22.25 -5.26
CA ILE A 168 -11.15 -21.48 -6.49
C ILE A 168 -9.65 -21.35 -6.72
N GLU A 169 -9.21 -21.53 -7.95
CA GLU A 169 -7.83 -21.28 -8.38
C GLU A 169 -7.69 -19.82 -8.84
N THR A 170 -6.69 -19.12 -8.33
CA THR A 170 -6.38 -17.72 -8.69
C THR A 170 -4.98 -17.61 -9.24
N PHE A 171 -4.74 -16.61 -10.06
CA PHE A 171 -3.47 -16.41 -10.77
C PHE A 171 -2.92 -14.99 -10.55
N THR A 172 -1.63 -14.86 -10.74
CA THR A 172 -0.95 -13.55 -10.79
C THR A 172 -0.96 -12.98 -12.21
N PRO A 173 -0.87 -11.66 -12.37
CA PRO A 173 -0.77 -10.65 -11.32
C PRO A 173 -2.12 -10.29 -10.71
N SER A 174 -2.17 -10.16 -9.39
CA SER A 174 -3.28 -9.48 -8.73
C SER A 174 -3.27 -7.99 -9.09
N ARG A 175 -4.42 -7.30 -9.01
CA ARG A 175 -4.51 -5.87 -9.33
C ARG A 175 -5.14 -5.10 -8.19
N GLU A 176 -4.55 -3.95 -7.86
CA GLU A 176 -5.13 -2.95 -6.96
C GLU A 176 -5.48 -1.70 -7.76
N ILE A 177 -6.77 -1.40 -7.89
CA ILE A 177 -7.28 -0.24 -8.62
C ILE A 177 -7.62 0.87 -7.64
N TYR A 178 -6.95 2.01 -7.75
CA TYR A 178 -7.08 3.12 -6.81
C TYR A 178 -8.16 4.10 -7.30
N ILE A 179 -9.42 3.82 -6.91
CA ILE A 179 -10.59 4.64 -7.30
C ILE A 179 -10.54 6.00 -6.62
N LYS A 180 -10.20 5.99 -5.32
CA LYS A 180 -10.03 7.20 -4.53
C LYS A 180 -8.87 7.00 -3.56
N GLY A 181 -7.84 7.80 -3.69
CA GLY A 181 -6.63 7.75 -2.89
C GLY A 181 -6.16 9.13 -2.45
N PRO A 182 -4.90 9.26 -2.01
CA PRO A 182 -4.33 10.53 -1.64
C PRO A 182 -4.33 11.50 -2.82
N GLY A 183 -4.74 12.73 -2.57
CA GLY A 183 -4.62 13.81 -3.54
C GLY A 183 -3.16 14.21 -3.76
N THR A 184 -2.88 14.87 -4.90
CA THR A 184 -1.52 15.31 -5.27
C THR A 184 -0.95 16.39 -4.36
N ILE A 185 -1.79 17.21 -3.71
CA ILE A 185 -1.39 18.31 -2.84
C ILE A 185 -1.67 18.00 -1.36
N PHE A 186 -2.85 17.44 -1.09
CA PHE A 186 -3.27 17.04 0.26
C PHE A 186 -3.60 15.56 0.26
N LYS A 187 -3.01 14.81 1.21
CA LYS A 187 -3.25 13.36 1.34
C LYS A 187 -4.72 13.01 1.64
N GLY A 188 -5.53 13.98 2.07
CA GLY A 188 -6.92 13.76 2.45
C GLY A 188 -7.06 12.89 3.70
N ASN A 189 -8.31 12.48 4.01
CA ASN A 189 -8.56 11.52 5.09
C ASN A 189 -8.43 10.09 4.53
N PRO A 190 -7.50 9.26 5.03
CA PRO A 190 -7.31 7.87 4.59
C PRO A 190 -8.57 7.00 4.74
N ASP A 191 -9.46 7.29 5.70
CA ASP A 191 -10.71 6.55 5.87
C ASP A 191 -11.66 6.65 4.67
N ASN A 192 -11.44 7.65 3.82
CA ASN A 192 -12.22 7.86 2.60
C ASN A 192 -11.59 7.27 1.33
N TYR A 193 -10.48 6.56 1.44
CA TYR A 193 -9.88 5.90 0.28
C TYR A 193 -10.74 4.73 -0.17
N VAL A 194 -10.68 4.44 -1.47
CA VAL A 194 -11.42 3.34 -2.08
C VAL A 194 -10.49 2.61 -3.04
N THR A 195 -10.26 1.34 -2.76
CA THR A 195 -9.40 0.46 -3.57
C THR A 195 -10.17 -0.78 -3.97
N GLU A 196 -10.27 -1.08 -5.25
CA GLU A 196 -10.73 -2.38 -5.72
C GLU A 196 -9.54 -3.34 -5.83
N ILE A 197 -9.74 -4.58 -5.38
CA ILE A 197 -8.78 -5.66 -5.52
C ILE A 197 -9.35 -6.69 -6.48
N LEU A 198 -8.52 -7.10 -7.44
CA LEU A 198 -8.85 -8.14 -8.41
C LEU A 198 -7.88 -9.31 -8.28
N LEU A 199 -8.40 -10.52 -8.12
CA LEU A 199 -7.64 -11.77 -8.22
C LEU A 199 -8.06 -12.48 -9.51
N PRO A 200 -7.19 -12.58 -10.52
CA PRO A 200 -7.51 -13.28 -11.78
C PRO A 200 -7.85 -14.76 -11.55
N LEU A 201 -8.87 -15.25 -12.28
CA LEU A 201 -9.32 -16.65 -12.28
C LEU A 201 -8.82 -17.42 -13.51
N GLU A 202 -8.22 -16.74 -14.46
CA GLU A 202 -7.69 -17.30 -15.70
C GLU A 202 -6.33 -16.72 -15.98
N THR A 203 -5.43 -17.54 -16.48
CA THR A 203 -4.14 -17.07 -16.98
C THR A 203 -4.39 -16.18 -18.20
N THR A 204 -3.83 -15.00 -18.19
CA THR A 204 -3.75 -14.15 -19.38
C THR A 204 -2.95 -14.91 -20.43
N LYS A 205 -3.59 -15.32 -21.54
CA LYS A 205 -2.85 -15.86 -22.68
C LYS A 205 -2.01 -14.70 -23.25
N GLU A 206 -0.68 -14.84 -23.20
CA GLU A 206 0.23 -13.96 -23.90
C GLU A 206 0.05 -14.08 -25.42
#